data_17ab0987e8487a47e2d3b85d378477b2
#
_entry.id   17ab0987e8487a47e2d3b85d378477b2
#
_cell.length_a   1.000
_cell.length_b   1.000
_cell.length_c   1.000
_cell.angle_alpha   90.00
_cell.angle_beta   90.00
_cell.angle_gamma   90.00
#
_symmetry.space_group_name_H-M   'P 1'
#
loop_
_entity.id
_entity.type
_entity.pdbx_description
1 polymer ?
#
loop_
_entity_poly.entity_id
_entity_poly.type
_entity_poly.pdbx_seq_one_letter_code
_entity_poly.pdbx_strand_id
1 'polypeptide(L)'
;MNLHEAITEWKDTPESHARFNDVFAAKVNEDPKLKDYRDWIERNIFGFGERSFIWMWKLLIDELPKDFKFLEIGVFRGQILGAVRMLAPKADITGITPLTSEGGHWESDYKADIKLLHDTFNLEQPKIIKGLSTDKEVIELAGKESYDIVYIDGGHTYEIAKSDVWVYSSFVKVGGYLVIDDCCHKYDLPSGQFKGIEEVSKAVDELLPNGFYKELFSIVHVRVFIRIK
;
A
#
# COMPACT_ATOMS: atom_id res chain seq x y z
N MET A 1 18.38 8.82 -1.43
CA MET A 1 17.61 8.35 -2.61
C MET A 1 16.26 9.03 -2.58
N ASN A 2 15.95 9.83 -3.59
CA ASN A 2 14.63 10.42 -3.83
C ASN A 2 13.84 9.57 -4.84
N LEU A 3 12.59 9.93 -5.16
CA LEU A 3 11.73 9.13 -6.05
C LEU A 3 12.32 9.01 -7.47
N HIS A 4 12.86 10.09 -8.02
CA HIS A 4 13.45 10.08 -9.36
C HIS A 4 14.67 9.14 -9.44
N GLU A 5 15.53 9.18 -8.44
CA GLU A 5 16.67 8.23 -8.33
C GLU A 5 16.17 6.80 -8.23
N ALA A 6 15.16 6.53 -7.40
CA ALA A 6 14.59 5.20 -7.27
C ALA A 6 14.06 4.67 -8.62
N ILE A 7 13.28 5.47 -9.35
CA ILE A 7 12.73 5.10 -10.68
C ILE A 7 13.85 4.85 -11.71
N THR A 8 14.91 5.65 -11.67
CA THR A 8 16.00 5.58 -12.66
C THR A 8 16.95 4.40 -12.41
N GLU A 9 17.20 4.09 -11.15
CA GLU A 9 18.16 3.08 -10.73
C GLU A 9 17.56 1.68 -10.59
N TRP A 10 16.23 1.59 -10.42
CA TRP A 10 15.56 0.31 -10.25
C TRP A 10 15.67 -0.57 -11.50
N LYS A 11 15.92 -1.86 -11.28
CA LYS A 11 15.96 -2.90 -12.32
C LYS A 11 15.34 -4.18 -11.76
N ASP A 12 14.73 -4.97 -12.63
CA ASP A 12 14.24 -6.30 -12.27
C ASP A 12 15.41 -7.31 -12.27
N THR A 13 16.23 -7.23 -11.24
CA THR A 13 17.29 -8.21 -10.94
C THR A 13 17.36 -8.45 -9.44
N PRO A 14 17.77 -9.66 -8.98
CA PRO A 14 17.88 -9.98 -7.56
C PRO A 14 18.71 -8.96 -6.76
N GLU A 15 19.80 -8.49 -7.33
CA GLU A 15 20.70 -7.52 -6.68
C GLU A 15 20.04 -6.16 -6.51
N SER A 16 19.27 -5.71 -7.52
CA SER A 16 18.55 -4.45 -7.46
C SER A 16 17.43 -4.51 -6.41
N HIS A 17 16.65 -5.57 -6.39
CA HIS A 17 15.58 -5.77 -5.39
C HIS A 17 16.16 -5.82 -3.97
N ALA A 18 17.22 -6.59 -3.72
CA ALA A 18 17.90 -6.65 -2.43
C ALA A 18 18.42 -5.26 -2.01
N ARG A 19 19.13 -4.58 -2.90
CA ARG A 19 19.68 -3.24 -2.63
C ARG A 19 18.59 -2.23 -2.26
N PHE A 20 17.47 -2.21 -3.00
CA PHE A 20 16.37 -1.28 -2.71
C PHE A 20 15.75 -1.57 -1.36
N ASN A 21 15.49 -2.84 -1.04
CA ASN A 21 14.98 -3.24 0.26
C ASN A 21 15.90 -2.79 1.39
N ASP A 22 17.20 -3.05 1.28
CA ASP A 22 18.19 -2.69 2.30
C ASP A 22 18.33 -1.18 2.47
N VAL A 23 18.43 -0.42 1.37
CA VAL A 23 18.55 1.04 1.41
C VAL A 23 17.31 1.67 2.02
N PHE A 24 16.10 1.22 1.65
CA PHE A 24 14.86 1.78 2.18
C PHE A 24 14.68 1.43 3.66
N ALA A 25 14.99 0.20 4.05
CA ALA A 25 14.96 -0.20 5.46
C ALA A 25 15.98 0.58 6.30
N ALA A 26 17.18 0.81 5.78
CA ALA A 26 18.19 1.64 6.45
C ALA A 26 17.71 3.07 6.64
N LYS A 27 17.04 3.66 5.64
CA LYS A 27 16.47 5.03 5.76
C LYS A 27 15.38 5.13 6.82
N VAL A 28 14.54 4.11 6.97
CA VAL A 28 13.57 4.04 8.08
C VAL A 28 14.29 3.99 9.41
N ASN A 29 15.39 3.23 9.53
CA ASN A 29 16.16 3.11 10.77
C ASN A 29 16.94 4.40 11.13
N GLU A 30 17.29 5.23 10.14
CA GLU A 30 17.95 6.53 10.35
C GLU A 30 16.98 7.60 10.90
N ASP A 31 15.67 7.48 10.67
CA ASP A 31 14.64 8.37 11.18
C ASP A 31 14.05 7.82 12.49
N PRO A 32 14.32 8.45 13.67
CA PRO A 32 13.86 7.91 14.95
C PRO A 32 12.35 7.69 15.02
N LYS A 33 11.55 8.58 14.41
CA LYS A 33 10.09 8.51 14.45
C LYS A 33 9.57 7.32 13.63
N LEU A 34 10.11 7.13 12.43
CA LEU A 34 9.73 6.01 11.56
C LEU A 34 10.22 4.68 12.12
N LYS A 35 11.42 4.67 12.71
CA LYS A 35 11.98 3.52 13.40
C LYS A 35 11.10 3.09 14.58
N ASP A 36 10.74 4.03 15.46
CA ASP A 36 9.89 3.74 16.63
C ASP A 36 8.53 3.19 16.21
N TYR A 37 7.93 3.77 15.18
CA TYR A 37 6.69 3.28 14.60
C TYR A 37 6.83 1.83 14.12
N ARG A 38 7.85 1.56 13.30
CA ARG A 38 8.04 0.22 12.74
C ARG A 38 8.39 -0.81 13.82
N ASP A 39 9.24 -0.46 14.77
CA ASP A 39 9.59 -1.33 15.90
C ASP A 39 8.36 -1.68 16.75
N TRP A 40 7.42 -0.75 16.90
CA TRP A 40 6.17 -1.02 17.59
C TRP A 40 5.26 -1.97 16.78
N ILE A 41 5.11 -1.75 15.47
CA ILE A 41 4.35 -2.62 14.56
C ILE A 41 4.88 -4.06 14.64
N GLU A 42 6.19 -4.24 14.52
CA GLU A 42 6.84 -5.56 14.54
C GLU A 42 6.64 -6.27 15.87
N ARG A 43 6.85 -5.57 16.99
CA ARG A 43 6.69 -6.15 18.34
C ARG A 43 5.27 -6.56 18.65
N ASN A 44 4.28 -5.88 18.12
CA ASN A 44 2.86 -6.11 18.41
C ASN A 44 2.14 -6.86 17.28
N ILE A 45 2.83 -7.22 16.19
CA ILE A 45 2.29 -7.92 15.02
C ILE A 45 1.08 -7.17 14.46
N PHE A 46 1.25 -5.87 14.23
CA PHE A 46 0.17 -4.99 13.71
C PHE A 46 0.13 -4.91 12.18
N GLY A 47 0.93 -5.69 11.48
CA GLY A 47 0.95 -5.78 10.02
C GLY A 47 2.12 -6.61 9.54
N PHE A 48 2.05 -7.04 8.30
CA PHE A 48 3.03 -7.93 7.65
C PHE A 48 3.93 -7.21 6.64
N GLY A 49 3.63 -5.93 6.33
CA GLY A 49 4.44 -5.15 5.39
C GLY A 49 5.89 -4.99 5.86
N GLU A 50 6.81 -4.92 4.93
CA GLU A 50 8.23 -4.80 5.19
C GLU A 50 8.61 -3.40 5.72
N ARG A 51 9.73 -3.32 6.45
CA ARG A 51 10.26 -2.04 6.96
C ARG A 51 10.51 -1.02 5.83
N SER A 52 11.01 -1.48 4.71
CA SER A 52 11.29 -0.69 3.51
C SER A 52 10.05 0.00 2.92
N PHE A 53 8.84 -0.54 3.13
CA PHE A 53 7.59 0.04 2.63
C PHE A 53 7.35 1.45 3.18
N ILE A 54 7.72 1.73 4.43
CA ILE A 54 7.55 3.07 5.01
C ILE A 54 8.35 4.11 4.22
N TRP A 55 9.57 3.77 3.79
CA TRP A 55 10.36 4.68 2.97
C TRP A 55 9.81 4.82 1.55
N MET A 56 9.29 3.75 0.97
CA MET A 56 8.54 3.82 -0.29
C MET A 56 7.39 4.82 -0.19
N TRP A 57 6.55 4.71 0.84
CA TRP A 57 5.45 5.66 1.09
C TRP A 57 5.96 7.09 1.21
N LYS A 58 7.06 7.30 1.94
CA LYS A 58 7.67 8.63 2.07
C LYS A 58 8.06 9.20 0.71
N LEU A 59 8.69 8.43 -0.16
CA LEU A 59 9.10 8.89 -1.49
C LEU A 59 7.91 9.32 -2.35
N LEU A 60 6.81 8.56 -2.32
CA LEU A 60 5.60 8.90 -3.07
C LEU A 60 4.91 10.14 -2.50
N ILE A 61 4.80 10.23 -1.18
CA ILE A 61 4.13 11.32 -0.47
C ILE A 61 4.87 12.65 -0.62
N ASP A 62 6.21 12.64 -0.65
CA ASP A 62 7.02 13.85 -0.81
C ASP A 62 6.78 14.57 -2.15
N GLU A 63 6.24 13.88 -3.17
CA GLU A 63 5.89 14.45 -4.48
C GLU A 63 4.44 15.01 -4.55
N LEU A 64 3.66 14.86 -3.48
CA LEU A 64 2.25 15.23 -3.45
C LEU A 64 1.96 16.50 -2.63
N PRO A 65 0.84 17.18 -2.85
CA PRO A 65 0.39 18.25 -1.98
C PRO A 65 0.12 17.71 -0.57
N LYS A 66 0.24 18.57 0.46
CA LYS A 66 0.14 18.14 1.87
C LYS A 66 -1.23 17.57 2.27
N ASP A 67 -2.27 17.94 1.52
CA ASP A 67 -3.67 17.56 1.73
C ASP A 67 -4.16 16.54 0.69
N PHE A 68 -3.24 15.73 0.16
CA PHE A 68 -3.56 14.69 -0.80
C PHE A 68 -4.57 13.69 -0.24
N LYS A 69 -5.26 12.98 -1.15
CA LYS A 69 -6.22 11.93 -0.81
C LYS A 69 -5.62 10.55 -0.99
N PHE A 70 -5.74 9.74 0.04
CA PHE A 70 -5.25 8.37 0.10
C PHE A 70 -6.41 7.39 0.32
N LEU A 71 -6.42 6.29 -0.43
CA LEU A 71 -7.36 5.18 -0.25
C LEU A 71 -6.60 3.86 -0.11
N GLU A 72 -6.88 3.11 0.95
CA GLU A 72 -6.43 1.73 1.15
C GLU A 72 -7.59 0.75 1.02
N ILE A 73 -7.43 -0.28 0.19
CA ILE A 73 -8.37 -1.39 0.06
C ILE A 73 -7.77 -2.60 0.78
N GLY A 74 -8.46 -3.11 1.79
CA GLY A 74 -7.98 -4.25 2.57
C GLY A 74 -7.24 -3.83 3.84
N VAL A 75 -7.80 -2.92 4.62
CA VAL A 75 -7.17 -2.54 5.89
C VAL A 75 -7.24 -3.71 6.88
N PHE A 76 -6.08 -4.18 7.28
CA PHE A 76 -5.94 -5.19 8.35
C PHE A 76 -6.05 -4.54 9.74
N ARG A 77 -4.95 -4.15 10.37
CA ARG A 77 -4.90 -3.52 11.70
C ARG A 77 -4.45 -2.05 11.65
N GLY A 78 -4.42 -1.45 10.45
CA GLY A 78 -4.18 -0.04 10.23
C GLY A 78 -2.72 0.37 10.06
N GLN A 79 -1.79 -0.57 9.85
CA GLN A 79 -0.36 -0.28 9.70
C GLN A 79 -0.08 0.78 8.63
N ILE A 80 -0.67 0.63 7.44
CA ILE A 80 -0.38 1.57 6.34
C ILE A 80 -1.09 2.90 6.55
N LEU A 81 -2.37 2.89 6.99
CA LEU A 81 -3.08 4.14 7.33
C LEU A 81 -2.31 4.97 8.36
N GLY A 82 -1.78 4.31 9.41
CA GLY A 82 -0.96 4.97 10.43
C GLY A 82 0.37 5.49 9.88
N ALA A 83 1.07 4.73 9.05
CA ALA A 83 2.32 5.17 8.41
C ALA A 83 2.09 6.40 7.52
N VAL A 84 1.05 6.37 6.67
CA VAL A 84 0.69 7.50 5.80
C VAL A 84 0.30 8.73 6.64
N ARG A 85 -0.51 8.57 7.70
CA ARG A 85 -0.88 9.66 8.60
C ARG A 85 0.33 10.27 9.31
N MET A 86 1.29 9.43 9.72
CA MET A 86 2.53 9.89 10.34
C MET A 86 3.40 10.71 9.39
N LEU A 87 3.51 10.27 8.13
CA LEU A 87 4.27 10.96 7.08
C LEU A 87 3.55 12.23 6.59
N ALA A 88 2.22 12.20 6.54
CA ALA A 88 1.38 13.29 6.02
C ALA A 88 0.21 13.60 6.98
N PRO A 89 0.42 14.40 8.02
CA PRO A 89 -0.61 14.67 9.04
C PRO A 89 -1.88 15.36 8.50
N LYS A 90 -1.81 16.01 7.32
CA LYS A 90 -2.92 16.74 6.70
C LYS A 90 -3.61 15.97 5.56
N ALA A 91 -3.14 14.80 5.20
CA ALA A 91 -3.74 13.99 4.13
C ALA A 91 -5.16 13.57 4.50
N ASP A 92 -6.03 13.46 3.50
CA ASP A 92 -7.37 12.86 3.64
C ASP A 92 -7.26 11.36 3.43
N ILE A 93 -7.31 10.58 4.52
CA ILE A 93 -7.02 9.16 4.53
C ILE A 93 -8.30 8.35 4.73
N THR A 94 -8.59 7.47 3.78
CA THR A 94 -9.73 6.56 3.80
C THR A 94 -9.25 5.11 3.68
N GLY A 95 -9.84 4.21 4.46
CA GLY A 95 -9.62 2.77 4.37
C GLY A 95 -10.92 2.01 4.12
N ILE A 96 -10.88 0.94 3.33
CA ILE A 96 -11.97 0.00 3.12
C ILE A 96 -11.65 -1.31 3.82
N THR A 97 -12.54 -1.78 4.69
CA THR A 97 -12.38 -3.04 5.43
C THR A 97 -13.71 -3.54 5.96
N PRO A 98 -13.97 -4.86 6.00
CA PRO A 98 -15.14 -5.40 6.68
C PRO A 98 -15.09 -5.20 8.21
N LEU A 99 -13.94 -4.84 8.79
CA LEU A 99 -13.68 -4.73 10.22
C LEU A 99 -13.85 -6.06 10.98
N THR A 100 -13.76 -7.16 10.28
CA THR A 100 -13.88 -8.51 10.83
C THR A 100 -12.71 -9.35 10.37
N SER A 101 -12.42 -10.41 11.12
CA SER A 101 -11.43 -11.41 10.74
C SER A 101 -11.90 -12.36 9.62
N GLU A 102 -13.08 -12.15 9.04
CA GLU A 102 -13.56 -12.94 7.90
C GLU A 102 -12.61 -12.73 6.71
N GLY A 103 -11.85 -13.75 6.39
CA GLY A 103 -10.77 -13.72 5.40
C GLY A 103 -9.43 -13.19 5.92
N GLY A 104 -9.33 -12.76 7.18
CA GLY A 104 -8.09 -12.30 7.81
C GLY A 104 -7.37 -13.41 8.59
N HIS A 105 -6.07 -13.22 8.82
CA HIS A 105 -5.21 -14.20 9.48
C HIS A 105 -5.38 -14.28 11.00
N TRP A 106 -6.11 -13.34 11.64
CA TRP A 106 -6.18 -13.20 13.09
C TRP A 106 -7.59 -12.84 13.55
N GLU A 107 -8.08 -13.55 14.55
CA GLU A 107 -9.28 -13.12 15.29
C GLU A 107 -8.94 -11.88 16.12
N SER A 108 -9.29 -10.71 15.62
CA SER A 108 -9.06 -9.43 16.29
C SER A 108 -10.18 -8.45 15.96
N ASP A 109 -10.42 -7.49 16.85
CA ASP A 109 -11.27 -6.32 16.58
C ASP A 109 -10.46 -5.27 15.80
N TYR A 110 -10.48 -5.34 14.49
CA TYR A 110 -9.71 -4.42 13.64
C TYR A 110 -10.06 -2.95 13.86
N LYS A 111 -11.29 -2.65 14.26
CA LYS A 111 -11.67 -1.28 14.61
C LYS A 111 -10.94 -0.80 15.87
N ALA A 112 -10.90 -1.65 16.89
CA ALA A 112 -10.16 -1.37 18.12
C ALA A 112 -8.66 -1.28 17.86
N ASP A 113 -8.12 -2.14 17.00
CA ASP A 113 -6.70 -2.14 16.64
C ASP A 113 -6.29 -0.87 15.88
N ILE A 114 -7.05 -0.46 14.86
CA ILE A 114 -6.82 0.80 14.14
C ILE A 114 -6.82 1.96 15.11
N LYS A 115 -7.82 2.00 16.01
CA LYS A 115 -7.89 3.04 17.04
C LYS A 115 -6.69 3.02 17.97
N LEU A 116 -6.31 1.86 18.48
CA LEU A 116 -5.17 1.70 19.39
C LEU A 116 -3.86 2.18 18.75
N LEU A 117 -3.61 1.81 17.49
CA LEU A 117 -2.44 2.24 16.75
C LEU A 117 -2.38 3.77 16.63
N HIS A 118 -3.47 4.39 16.20
CA HIS A 118 -3.53 5.84 16.02
C HIS A 118 -3.39 6.58 17.34
N ASP A 119 -4.04 6.11 18.41
CA ASP A 119 -3.91 6.69 19.75
C ASP A 119 -2.48 6.56 20.29
N THR A 120 -1.83 5.40 20.08
CA THR A 120 -0.45 5.15 20.54
C THR A 120 0.55 6.18 19.98
N PHE A 121 0.38 6.57 18.73
CA PHE A 121 1.26 7.53 18.04
C PHE A 121 0.69 8.95 17.98
N ASN A 122 -0.41 9.22 18.67
CA ASN A 122 -1.11 10.50 18.65
C ASN A 122 -1.42 10.98 17.22
N LEU A 123 -1.99 10.07 16.40
CA LEU A 123 -2.37 10.29 15.02
C LEU A 123 -3.88 10.52 14.93
N GLU A 124 -4.30 11.37 14.00
CA GLU A 124 -5.72 11.54 13.66
C GLU A 124 -6.27 10.24 13.07
N GLN A 125 -7.49 9.84 13.50
CA GLN A 125 -8.16 8.64 13.03
C GLN A 125 -8.48 8.75 11.53
N PRO A 126 -8.34 7.65 10.75
CA PRO A 126 -8.72 7.63 9.35
C PRO A 126 -10.24 7.54 9.19
N LYS A 127 -10.74 7.87 8.01
CA LYS A 127 -12.10 7.52 7.60
C LYS A 127 -12.14 6.03 7.24
N ILE A 128 -13.17 5.31 7.70
CA ILE A 128 -13.37 3.90 7.37
C ILE A 128 -14.69 3.71 6.64
N ILE A 129 -14.62 3.15 5.44
CA ILE A 129 -15.77 2.61 4.72
C ILE A 129 -15.85 1.13 5.08
N LYS A 130 -16.88 0.77 5.87
CA LYS A 130 -17.08 -0.61 6.33
C LYS A 130 -17.77 -1.44 5.25
N GLY A 131 -17.15 -2.55 4.84
CA GLY A 131 -17.69 -3.54 3.92
C GLY A 131 -16.58 -4.22 3.11
N LEU A 132 -16.96 -5.13 2.24
CA LEU A 132 -16.04 -5.77 1.30
C LEU A 132 -15.76 -4.83 0.12
N SER A 133 -14.58 -4.92 -0.45
CA SER A 133 -14.18 -4.11 -1.62
C SER A 133 -15.06 -4.36 -2.86
N THR A 134 -15.71 -5.52 -2.91
CA THR A 134 -16.62 -5.94 -3.98
C THR A 134 -18.08 -5.53 -3.76
N ASP A 135 -18.42 -4.98 -2.59
CA ASP A 135 -19.78 -4.52 -2.30
C ASP A 135 -20.10 -3.25 -3.09
N LYS A 136 -21.25 -3.25 -3.76
CA LYS A 136 -21.67 -2.13 -4.61
C LYS A 136 -21.72 -0.80 -3.87
N GLU A 137 -22.26 -0.80 -2.66
CA GLU A 137 -22.38 0.39 -1.81
C GLU A 137 -21.00 0.93 -1.40
N VAL A 138 -20.04 0.05 -1.14
CA VAL A 138 -18.65 0.40 -0.81
C VAL A 138 -17.97 1.05 -2.01
N ILE A 139 -18.12 0.46 -3.20
CA ILE A 139 -17.59 1.01 -4.45
C ILE A 139 -18.20 2.38 -4.74
N GLU A 140 -19.54 2.53 -4.61
CA GLU A 140 -20.21 3.80 -4.83
C GLU A 140 -19.79 4.89 -3.82
N LEU A 141 -19.53 4.53 -2.57
CA LEU A 141 -19.04 5.46 -1.56
C LEU A 141 -17.61 5.93 -1.86
N ALA A 142 -16.72 4.98 -2.16
CA ALA A 142 -15.33 5.30 -2.50
C ALA A 142 -15.23 6.10 -3.82
N GLY A 143 -16.04 5.75 -4.81
CA GLY A 143 -16.04 6.39 -6.13
C GLY A 143 -16.61 7.82 -6.18
N LYS A 144 -17.11 8.37 -5.06
CA LYS A 144 -17.46 9.79 -4.96
C LYS A 144 -16.27 10.72 -5.00
N GLU A 145 -15.09 10.19 -4.77
CA GLU A 145 -13.83 10.91 -4.72
C GLU A 145 -12.83 10.37 -5.76
N SER A 146 -11.82 11.16 -6.06
CA SER A 146 -10.63 10.72 -6.78
C SER A 146 -9.42 10.90 -5.87
N TYR A 147 -8.49 9.96 -5.93
CA TYR A 147 -7.38 9.85 -4.98
C TYR A 147 -6.03 10.13 -5.65
N ASP A 148 -5.13 10.70 -4.90
CA ASP A 148 -3.75 10.90 -5.32
C ASP A 148 -2.95 9.61 -5.18
N ILE A 149 -3.30 8.79 -4.18
CA ILE A 149 -2.77 7.42 -4.03
C ILE A 149 -3.94 6.47 -3.77
N VAL A 150 -3.95 5.34 -4.48
CA VAL A 150 -4.76 4.16 -4.16
C VAL A 150 -3.82 3.00 -3.89
N TYR A 151 -3.99 2.35 -2.73
CA TYR A 151 -3.28 1.15 -2.34
C TYR A 151 -4.23 -0.03 -2.29
N ILE A 152 -3.91 -1.11 -3.00
CA ILE A 152 -4.72 -2.33 -3.07
C ILE A 152 -3.96 -3.45 -2.35
N ASP A 153 -4.53 -3.91 -1.24
CA ASP A 153 -4.06 -5.00 -0.38
C ASP A 153 -5.29 -5.76 0.17
N GLY A 154 -6.19 -6.11 -0.73
CA GLY A 154 -7.49 -6.73 -0.43
C GLY A 154 -7.46 -8.25 -0.45
N GLY A 155 -8.51 -8.87 -1.02
CA GLY A 155 -8.59 -10.31 -1.13
C GLY A 155 -7.63 -10.89 -2.17
N HIS A 156 -6.99 -12.01 -1.86
CA HIS A 156 -5.89 -12.58 -2.64
C HIS A 156 -6.32 -13.62 -3.68
N THR A 157 -7.61 -13.89 -3.86
CA THR A 157 -8.07 -14.70 -4.98
C THR A 157 -8.02 -13.90 -6.28
N TYR A 158 -7.77 -14.56 -7.40
CA TYR A 158 -7.70 -13.92 -8.71
C TYR A 158 -8.94 -13.05 -9.00
N GLU A 159 -10.14 -13.54 -8.70
CA GLU A 159 -11.40 -12.83 -9.00
C GLU A 159 -11.52 -11.54 -8.17
N ILE A 160 -11.17 -11.59 -6.88
CA ILE A 160 -11.22 -10.41 -6.01
C ILE A 160 -10.11 -9.41 -6.42
N ALA A 161 -8.89 -9.86 -6.58
CA ALA A 161 -7.78 -9.02 -7.00
C ALA A 161 -8.06 -8.35 -8.37
N LYS A 162 -8.62 -9.10 -9.31
CA LYS A 162 -9.02 -8.57 -10.62
C LYS A 162 -10.11 -7.50 -10.51
N SER A 163 -11.13 -7.74 -9.67
CA SER A 163 -12.18 -6.76 -9.38
C SER A 163 -11.60 -5.50 -8.75
N ASP A 164 -10.75 -5.64 -7.73
CA ASP A 164 -10.16 -4.52 -7.01
C ASP A 164 -9.28 -3.67 -7.94
N VAL A 165 -8.40 -4.30 -8.71
CA VAL A 165 -7.55 -3.59 -9.69
C VAL A 165 -8.42 -2.89 -10.75
N TRP A 166 -9.44 -3.56 -11.29
CA TRP A 166 -10.31 -2.99 -12.31
C TRP A 166 -11.07 -1.76 -11.82
N VAL A 167 -11.68 -1.86 -10.64
CA VAL A 167 -12.53 -0.81 -10.07
C VAL A 167 -11.70 0.33 -9.54
N TYR A 168 -10.80 0.05 -8.59
CA TYR A 168 -10.15 1.09 -7.80
C TYR A 168 -9.01 1.79 -8.52
N SER A 169 -8.41 1.16 -9.55
CA SER A 169 -7.48 1.90 -10.41
C SER A 169 -8.15 3.09 -11.11
N SER A 170 -9.44 2.99 -11.44
CA SER A 170 -10.17 4.09 -12.07
C SER A 170 -10.31 5.33 -11.18
N PHE A 171 -10.17 5.18 -9.87
CA PHE A 171 -10.30 6.26 -8.88
C PHE A 171 -8.99 7.05 -8.67
N VAL A 172 -7.87 6.57 -9.20
CA VAL A 172 -6.59 7.31 -9.14
C VAL A 172 -6.65 8.52 -10.05
N LYS A 173 -6.22 9.68 -9.61
CA LYS A 173 -6.08 10.88 -10.46
C LYS A 173 -4.98 10.68 -11.51
N VAL A 174 -5.08 11.35 -12.65
CA VAL A 174 -3.95 11.44 -13.61
C VAL A 174 -2.76 12.09 -12.90
N GLY A 175 -1.58 11.48 -12.99
CA GLY A 175 -0.39 11.86 -12.21
C GLY A 175 -0.33 11.29 -10.81
N GLY A 176 -1.40 10.64 -10.32
CA GLY A 176 -1.44 9.94 -9.04
C GLY A 176 -0.85 8.52 -9.11
N TYR A 177 -0.71 7.89 -7.96
CA TYR A 177 -0.07 6.58 -7.81
C TYR A 177 -1.09 5.48 -7.52
N LEU A 178 -0.89 4.35 -8.18
CA LEU A 178 -1.51 3.07 -7.84
C LEU A 178 -0.43 2.17 -7.26
N VAL A 179 -0.62 1.71 -6.04
CA VAL A 179 0.30 0.80 -5.35
C VAL A 179 -0.45 -0.50 -5.10
N ILE A 180 0.14 -1.64 -5.46
CA ILE A 180 -0.53 -2.94 -5.31
C ILE A 180 0.40 -3.88 -4.58
N ASP A 181 -0.13 -4.48 -3.51
CA ASP A 181 0.59 -5.47 -2.71
C ASP A 181 0.53 -6.86 -3.34
N ASP A 182 1.39 -7.74 -2.86
CA ASP A 182 1.42 -9.17 -3.21
C ASP A 182 1.49 -9.48 -4.71
N CYS A 183 2.08 -8.64 -5.55
CA CYS A 183 1.97 -8.78 -7.00
C CYS A 183 3.30 -8.86 -7.77
N CYS A 184 4.38 -9.31 -7.14
CA CYS A 184 5.71 -9.42 -7.74
C CYS A 184 6.10 -10.86 -8.17
N HIS A 185 5.12 -11.78 -8.33
CA HIS A 185 5.42 -13.19 -8.61
C HIS A 185 6.24 -13.40 -9.88
N LYS A 186 6.06 -12.54 -10.90
CA LYS A 186 6.81 -12.59 -12.16
C LYS A 186 8.26 -12.10 -12.07
N TYR A 187 8.64 -11.38 -10.99
CA TYR A 187 9.94 -10.74 -10.89
C TYR A 187 11.03 -11.66 -10.40
N ASP A 188 12.26 -11.32 -10.79
CA ASP A 188 13.47 -12.03 -10.38
C ASP A 188 13.96 -11.52 -9.03
N LEU A 189 13.22 -11.88 -7.96
CA LEU A 189 13.56 -11.51 -6.60
C LEU A 189 14.66 -12.41 -6.02
N PRO A 190 15.38 -11.94 -4.97
CA PRO A 190 16.36 -12.76 -4.26
C PRO A 190 15.77 -14.10 -3.81
N SER A 191 16.61 -15.15 -3.85
CA SER A 191 16.19 -16.50 -3.46
C SER A 191 15.62 -16.52 -2.04
N GLY A 192 14.45 -17.14 -1.89
CA GLY A 192 13.74 -17.24 -0.59
C GLY A 192 12.95 -16.00 -0.20
N GLN A 193 13.00 -14.91 -0.97
CA GLN A 193 12.15 -13.75 -0.73
C GLN A 193 10.71 -14.03 -1.16
N PHE A 194 9.76 -13.60 -0.35
CA PHE A 194 8.35 -13.66 -0.69
C PHE A 194 8.05 -12.78 -1.91
N LYS A 195 7.43 -13.36 -2.92
CA LYS A 195 7.11 -12.69 -4.20
C LYS A 195 5.69 -12.15 -4.29
N GLY A 196 4.93 -12.31 -3.21
CA GLY A 196 3.48 -12.10 -3.24
C GLY A 196 2.74 -13.35 -3.70
N ILE A 197 1.55 -13.15 -4.21
CA ILE A 197 0.59 -14.19 -4.55
C ILE A 197 0.41 -14.25 -6.08
N GLU A 198 0.49 -15.45 -6.65
CA GLU A 198 0.46 -15.66 -8.09
C GLU A 198 -0.83 -15.14 -8.72
N GLU A 199 -1.97 -15.39 -8.08
CA GLU A 199 -3.28 -14.94 -8.52
C GLU A 199 -3.40 -13.42 -8.56
N VAL A 200 -2.84 -12.71 -7.56
CA VAL A 200 -2.80 -11.24 -7.52
C VAL A 200 -1.90 -10.72 -8.63
N SER A 201 -0.70 -11.27 -8.78
CA SER A 201 0.25 -10.92 -9.85
C SER A 201 -0.38 -11.10 -11.22
N LYS A 202 -1.10 -12.20 -11.44
CA LYS A 202 -1.81 -12.49 -12.70
C LYS A 202 -2.85 -11.43 -13.01
N ALA A 203 -3.69 -11.05 -12.03
CA ALA A 203 -4.70 -10.02 -12.22
C ALA A 203 -4.08 -8.67 -12.62
N VAL A 204 -2.98 -8.28 -11.96
CA VAL A 204 -2.24 -7.04 -12.24
C VAL A 204 -1.64 -7.08 -13.64
N ASP A 205 -0.99 -8.18 -14.03
CA ASP A 205 -0.32 -8.31 -15.32
C ASP A 205 -1.30 -8.37 -16.50
N GLU A 206 -2.53 -8.83 -16.28
CA GLU A 206 -3.59 -8.80 -17.29
C GLU A 206 -4.21 -7.40 -17.47
N LEU A 207 -4.37 -6.64 -16.39
CA LEU A 207 -5.17 -5.42 -16.40
C LEU A 207 -4.36 -4.14 -16.60
N LEU A 208 -3.15 -4.04 -16.05
CA LEU A 208 -2.40 -2.79 -16.06
C LEU A 208 -1.58 -2.50 -17.34
N PRO A 209 -1.22 -3.45 -18.21
CA PRO A 209 -0.70 -3.11 -19.54
C PRO A 209 -1.78 -2.55 -20.48
N ASN A 210 -2.54 -1.55 -20.01
CA ASN A 210 -3.68 -0.95 -20.71
C ASN A 210 -3.39 0.44 -21.31
N GLY A 211 -2.16 0.94 -21.15
CA GLY A 211 -1.73 2.27 -21.62
C GLY A 211 -2.21 3.45 -20.79
N PHE A 212 -2.92 3.20 -19.66
CA PHE A 212 -3.28 4.24 -18.69
C PHE A 212 -2.28 4.35 -17.54
N TYR A 213 -1.52 3.29 -17.29
CA TYR A 213 -0.55 3.19 -16.22
C TYR A 213 0.84 2.89 -16.74
N LYS A 214 1.84 3.49 -16.08
CA LYS A 214 3.25 3.17 -16.24
C LYS A 214 3.78 2.65 -14.91
N GLU A 215 4.38 1.47 -14.91
CA GLU A 215 5.10 0.96 -13.75
C GLU A 215 6.37 1.78 -13.51
N LEU A 216 6.63 2.12 -12.25
CA LEU A 216 7.77 2.92 -11.84
C LEU A 216 8.89 2.05 -11.26
N PHE A 217 8.56 1.23 -10.27
CA PHE A 217 9.47 0.29 -9.61
C PHE A 217 8.67 -0.70 -8.75
N SER A 218 9.34 -1.71 -8.21
CA SER A 218 8.81 -2.56 -7.15
C SER A 218 9.73 -2.57 -5.94
N ILE A 219 9.15 -2.91 -4.79
CA ILE A 219 9.87 -3.11 -3.54
C ILE A 219 9.33 -4.36 -2.85
N VAL A 220 10.18 -5.36 -2.65
CA VAL A 220 9.81 -6.68 -2.15
C VAL A 220 8.67 -7.29 -2.99
N HIS A 221 7.44 -7.34 -2.49
CA HIS A 221 6.27 -7.89 -3.19
C HIS A 221 5.26 -6.81 -3.64
N VAL A 222 5.58 -5.53 -3.45
CA VAL A 222 4.74 -4.37 -3.83
C VAL A 222 5.19 -3.78 -5.15
N ARG A 223 4.24 -3.44 -6.04
CA ARG A 223 4.50 -2.71 -7.29
C ARG A 223 3.88 -1.33 -7.25
N VAL A 224 4.61 -0.35 -7.80
CA VAL A 224 4.22 1.06 -7.85
C VAL A 224 4.01 1.49 -9.28
N PHE A 225 2.85 2.06 -9.56
CA PHE A 225 2.47 2.58 -10.87
C PHE A 225 2.07 4.05 -10.77
N ILE A 226 2.29 4.79 -11.84
CA ILE A 226 1.74 6.15 -12.02
C ILE A 226 0.66 6.14 -13.10
N ARG A 227 -0.46 6.83 -12.85
CA ARG A 227 -1.49 7.03 -13.88
C ARG A 227 -1.07 8.14 -14.85
N ILE A 228 -1.02 7.82 -16.15
CA ILE A 228 -0.53 8.73 -17.21
C ILE A 228 -1.66 9.28 -18.11
N LYS A 229 -2.87 8.71 -18.01
CA LYS A 229 -4.08 9.14 -18.75
C LYS A 229 -5.34 8.98 -17.92
#